data_504fdfd9dd2ae6c8dc1ab44dc61a1acf
#
_entry.id   504fdfd9dd2ae6c8dc1ab44dc61a1acf
#
_cell.length_a   1.000
_cell.length_b   1.000
_cell.length_c   1.000
_cell.angle_alpha   90.00
_cell.angle_beta   90.00
_cell.angle_gamma   90.00
#
_symmetry.space_group_name_H-M   'P 1'
#
loop_
_entity.id
_entity.type
_entity.pdbx_description
1 polymer ?
#
loop_
_entity_poly.entity_id
_entity_poly.type
_entity_poly.pdbx_seq_one_letter_code
_entity_poly.pdbx_strand_id
1 'polypeptide(L)'
;MEAYEKGKQVEPNVSPVALLKRYDRLRADRTNWDTMWEELSTFLMPGKIDFITTSTRGTKRAAEVYDSTGIHALQILSASLHGSLTSPSTKWFGLRFREDELNENKEAKDWLEKCSMGIFQEFGKCNFSTEVAECYQDLVGFGTSALQFDVKTKDSVFDGFNFKACHLAEVVISESEEGKVDTVFRKLKLTARQAYQKFGKDCGDKAMKALDKDPDQVFEYVQAVFPRELKGEPAMVAPPNMRPFACYFISVIDKKICKESGYYELPFMVPRWAKTTGDMYGFGPGCIARADIKTLNAARKLAMRAWEKSIDPPLKAMQNGILGKIDLRPSTVTYVRDMQNLEPIVNQTNWNADQLMLADVRGSVRRIFFSDQLELNEGPQMTATEVQVRYELMQRLLGPTLGRLQSEFLNPIVERAFYSMLRGNALPPMPEVLQQIGGDLDIEYVGPLARSQKMDEVTSIQRAIDGIMQLAQVNPEVLDIVDVDKAGRTISDRLGAPADMLRGAEQVGELRQSRQQQQQAQAEMDQGQQEIAGAQQVADLEQTVNGSVQ
;
A
#
# COMPACT_ATOMS: atom_id res chain seq x y z
N MET A 1 30.34 9.89 29.44
CA MET A 1 29.85 11.29 29.34
C MET A 1 30.81 12.26 28.66
N GLU A 2 32.08 11.95 28.54
CA GLU A 2 33.08 12.87 27.93
C GLU A 2 33.24 12.82 26.42
N ALA A 3 32.58 11.88 25.72
CA ALA A 3 32.62 11.81 24.24
C ALA A 3 31.60 12.70 23.51
N TYR A 4 30.69 13.35 24.25
CA TYR A 4 29.58 14.13 23.69
C TYR A 4 29.90 15.59 23.37
N GLU A 5 31.07 16.12 23.80
CA GLU A 5 31.37 17.57 23.65
C GLU A 5 32.09 17.97 22.35
N LYS A 6 32.41 17.05 21.44
CA LYS A 6 33.19 17.38 20.22
C LYS A 6 32.41 17.43 18.91
N GLY A 7 31.09 17.28 18.94
CA GLY A 7 30.24 17.47 17.76
C GLY A 7 29.74 18.92 17.64
N LYS A 8 30.61 19.91 17.39
CA LYS A 8 30.13 21.24 16.97
C LYS A 8 29.44 21.10 15.61
N GLN A 9 28.13 21.21 15.63
CA GLN A 9 27.30 21.34 14.45
C GLN A 9 27.75 22.57 13.65
N VAL A 10 28.07 22.36 12.39
CA VAL A 10 27.98 23.41 11.37
C VAL A 10 26.59 23.28 10.78
N GLU A 11 25.56 23.65 11.53
CA GLU A 11 24.29 23.99 10.87
C GLU A 11 24.51 25.31 10.16
N PRO A 12 24.29 25.42 8.84
CA PRO A 12 24.06 26.70 8.23
C PRO A 12 22.86 27.29 8.96
N ASN A 13 22.98 28.53 9.39
CA ASN A 13 21.93 29.28 10.07
C ASN A 13 20.68 29.20 9.19
N VAL A 14 19.76 28.26 9.47
CA VAL A 14 18.64 27.95 8.59
C VAL A 14 17.64 29.08 8.68
N SER A 15 17.72 30.00 7.74
CA SER A 15 16.83 31.16 7.70
C SER A 15 15.40 30.70 7.39
N PRO A 16 14.41 31.02 8.25
CA PRO A 16 13.00 30.71 7.99
C PRO A 16 12.53 31.32 6.66
N VAL A 17 13.06 32.49 6.28
CA VAL A 17 12.76 33.14 5.00
C VAL A 17 13.29 32.35 3.81
N ALA A 18 14.47 31.72 3.92
CA ALA A 18 15.03 30.90 2.86
C ALA A 18 14.21 29.62 2.65
N LEU A 19 13.75 29.00 3.73
CA LEU A 19 12.87 27.82 3.66
C LEU A 19 11.50 28.15 3.04
N LEU A 20 10.90 29.28 3.42
CA LEU A 20 9.65 29.75 2.81
C LEU A 20 9.82 30.04 1.31
N LYS A 21 10.92 30.68 0.91
CA LYS A 21 11.22 30.90 -0.52
C LYS A 21 11.41 29.60 -1.29
N ARG A 22 12.06 28.59 -0.68
CA ARG A 22 12.19 27.25 -1.28
C ARG A 22 10.82 26.59 -1.46
N TYR A 23 9.97 26.66 -0.44
CA TYR A 23 8.60 26.18 -0.51
C TYR A 23 7.80 26.87 -1.63
N ASP A 24 7.86 28.19 -1.72
CA ASP A 24 7.12 28.96 -2.74
C ASP A 24 7.60 28.62 -4.16
N ARG A 25 8.90 28.42 -4.37
CA ARG A 25 9.46 27.98 -5.65
C ARG A 25 8.94 26.60 -6.05
N LEU A 26 9.06 25.59 -5.17
CA LEU A 26 8.58 24.24 -5.43
C LEU A 26 7.07 24.19 -5.67
N ARG A 27 6.31 25.07 -5.00
CA ARG A 27 4.88 25.21 -5.22
C ARG A 27 4.58 25.82 -6.59
N ALA A 28 5.34 26.81 -7.02
CA ALA A 28 5.20 27.41 -8.36
C ALA A 28 5.49 26.39 -9.47
N ASP A 29 6.52 25.57 -9.31
CA ASP A 29 6.87 24.48 -10.25
C ASP A 29 5.75 23.43 -10.40
N ARG A 30 4.86 23.32 -9.39
CA ARG A 30 3.74 22.36 -9.37
C ARG A 30 2.44 22.88 -9.99
N THR A 31 2.37 24.12 -10.42
CA THR A 31 1.10 24.77 -10.85
C THR A 31 0.33 23.99 -11.93
N ASN A 32 1.04 23.37 -12.88
CA ASN A 32 0.42 22.56 -13.93
C ASN A 32 -0.23 21.28 -13.36
N TRP A 33 0.42 20.66 -12.38
CA TRP A 33 -0.12 19.51 -11.66
C TRP A 33 -1.35 19.88 -10.82
N ASP A 34 -1.32 21.02 -10.14
CA ASP A 34 -2.46 21.51 -9.36
C ASP A 34 -3.70 21.71 -10.24
N THR A 35 -3.53 22.25 -11.46
CA THR A 35 -4.63 22.41 -12.43
C THR A 35 -5.21 21.06 -12.87
N MET A 36 -4.34 20.09 -13.15
CA MET A 36 -4.76 18.74 -13.52
C MET A 36 -5.49 18.03 -12.37
N TRP A 37 -4.96 18.14 -11.15
CA TRP A 37 -5.56 17.53 -9.96
C TRP A 37 -6.89 18.17 -9.58
N GLU A 38 -7.06 19.48 -9.75
CA GLU A 38 -8.36 20.17 -9.57
C GLU A 38 -9.42 19.62 -10.51
N GLU A 39 -9.08 19.43 -11.80
CA GLU A 39 -9.99 18.79 -12.76
C GLU A 39 -10.34 17.35 -12.36
N LEU A 40 -9.32 16.55 -11.98
CA LEU A 40 -9.52 15.17 -11.54
C LEU A 40 -10.37 15.09 -10.28
N SER A 41 -10.13 15.97 -9.31
CA SER A 41 -10.91 16.00 -8.08
C SER A 41 -12.38 16.29 -8.34
N THR A 42 -12.67 17.19 -9.27
CA THR A 42 -14.05 17.55 -9.64
C THR A 42 -14.85 16.33 -10.12
N PHE A 43 -14.24 15.46 -10.92
CA PHE A 43 -14.94 14.34 -11.57
C PHE A 43 -14.77 12.99 -10.89
N LEU A 44 -13.60 12.74 -10.23
CA LEU A 44 -13.27 11.46 -9.61
C LEU A 44 -13.38 11.46 -8.09
N MET A 45 -12.98 12.57 -7.45
CA MET A 45 -12.95 12.67 -5.99
C MET A 45 -13.52 14.01 -5.51
N PRO A 46 -14.82 14.26 -5.67
CA PRO A 46 -15.43 15.56 -5.36
C PRO A 46 -15.33 15.96 -3.87
N GLY A 47 -14.89 15.05 -3.02
CA GLY A 47 -14.53 15.34 -1.63
C GLY A 47 -13.22 16.10 -1.43
N LYS A 48 -12.30 16.09 -2.43
CA LYS A 48 -10.91 16.61 -2.34
C LYS A 48 -10.60 17.72 -3.35
N ILE A 49 -11.52 18.69 -3.55
CA ILE A 49 -11.45 19.71 -4.60
C ILE A 49 -10.44 20.83 -4.32
N ASP A 50 -9.99 21.05 -3.09
CA ASP A 50 -9.29 22.26 -2.66
C ASP A 50 -7.80 22.37 -3.09
N PHE A 51 -7.49 22.25 -4.39
CA PHE A 51 -6.13 22.46 -4.92
C PHE A 51 -5.84 23.94 -5.23
N ILE A 52 -6.68 24.56 -6.04
CA ILE A 52 -6.57 25.96 -6.48
C ILE A 52 -7.66 26.79 -5.80
N THR A 53 -8.90 26.29 -5.85
CA THR A 53 -10.06 26.94 -5.25
C THR A 53 -10.20 26.53 -3.78
N THR A 54 -10.40 27.49 -2.90
CA THR A 54 -10.74 27.22 -1.49
C THR A 54 -12.25 27.12 -1.34
N SER A 55 -12.76 25.92 -1.09
CA SER A 55 -14.18 25.73 -0.81
C SER A 55 -14.51 26.01 0.65
N THR A 56 -15.68 26.59 0.90
CA THR A 56 -16.21 26.72 2.26
C THR A 56 -16.84 25.39 2.71
N ARG A 57 -16.87 25.14 4.03
CA ARG A 57 -17.52 23.97 4.59
C ARG A 57 -19.01 23.94 4.17
N GLY A 58 -19.48 22.78 3.66
CA GLY A 58 -20.85 22.64 3.20
C GLY A 58 -21.15 23.05 1.76
N THR A 59 -20.13 23.48 0.98
CA THR A 59 -20.27 23.70 -0.47
C THR A 59 -20.79 22.45 -1.17
N LYS A 60 -21.69 22.62 -2.14
CA LYS A 60 -22.21 21.50 -2.95
C LYS A 60 -21.04 20.90 -3.76
N ARG A 61 -20.61 19.72 -3.35
CA ARG A 61 -19.61 18.92 -4.06
C ARG A 61 -20.33 17.98 -5.02
N ALA A 62 -19.64 17.51 -6.08
CA ALA A 62 -20.21 16.62 -7.10
C ALA A 62 -21.35 17.21 -7.95
N ALA A 63 -21.57 18.53 -7.93
CA ALA A 63 -22.62 19.16 -8.75
C ALA A 63 -22.40 19.01 -10.27
N GLU A 64 -21.17 18.76 -10.69
CA GLU A 64 -20.79 18.59 -12.09
C GLU A 64 -20.63 17.12 -12.52
N VAL A 65 -20.85 16.16 -11.61
CA VAL A 65 -20.74 14.73 -11.91
C VAL A 65 -22.08 14.21 -12.42
N TYR A 66 -22.15 13.93 -13.71
CA TYR A 66 -23.32 13.36 -14.39
C TYR A 66 -23.19 11.85 -14.61
N ASP A 67 -21.96 11.30 -14.56
CA ASP A 67 -21.67 9.87 -14.68
C ASP A 67 -20.69 9.44 -13.59
N SER A 68 -21.06 8.42 -12.82
CA SER A 68 -20.29 7.91 -11.67
C SER A 68 -19.32 6.78 -12.01
N THR A 69 -19.23 6.36 -13.28
CA THR A 69 -18.40 5.22 -13.68
C THR A 69 -16.93 5.37 -13.25
N GLY A 70 -16.36 6.57 -13.43
CA GLY A 70 -14.98 6.85 -13.00
C GLY A 70 -14.77 6.76 -11.49
N ILE A 71 -15.72 7.28 -10.70
CA ILE A 71 -15.66 7.23 -9.22
C ILE A 71 -15.72 5.78 -8.76
N HIS A 72 -16.63 4.99 -9.31
CA HIS A 72 -16.78 3.57 -8.96
C HIS A 72 -15.54 2.75 -9.34
N ALA A 73 -15.03 2.95 -10.56
CA ALA A 73 -13.82 2.28 -11.03
C ALA A 73 -12.58 2.60 -10.16
N LEU A 74 -12.43 3.87 -9.73
CA LEU A 74 -11.40 4.29 -8.80
C LEU A 74 -11.52 3.57 -7.44
N GLN A 75 -12.74 3.48 -6.90
CA GLN A 75 -12.99 2.81 -5.62
C GLN A 75 -12.65 1.33 -5.67
N ILE A 76 -13.00 0.64 -6.75
CA ILE A 76 -12.70 -0.80 -6.94
C ILE A 76 -11.19 -1.02 -6.98
N LEU A 77 -10.47 -0.27 -7.81
CA LEU A 77 -9.01 -0.44 -7.93
C LEU A 77 -8.30 -0.11 -6.60
N SER A 78 -8.67 0.98 -5.92
CA SER A 78 -8.06 1.35 -4.64
C SER A 78 -8.35 0.34 -3.54
N ALA A 79 -9.58 -0.20 -3.47
CA ALA A 79 -9.95 -1.25 -2.53
C ALA A 79 -9.21 -2.56 -2.81
N SER A 80 -9.04 -2.92 -4.09
CA SER A 80 -8.27 -4.09 -4.51
C SER A 80 -6.80 -3.98 -4.12
N LEU A 81 -6.17 -2.82 -4.31
CA LEU A 81 -4.80 -2.55 -3.85
C LEU A 81 -4.67 -2.69 -2.34
N HIS A 82 -5.60 -2.10 -1.59
CA HIS A 82 -5.60 -2.20 -0.13
C HIS A 82 -5.74 -3.66 0.34
N GLY A 83 -6.68 -4.40 -0.23
CA GLY A 83 -6.90 -5.82 0.11
C GLY A 83 -5.73 -6.72 -0.27
N SER A 84 -5.01 -6.41 -1.35
CA SER A 84 -3.91 -7.24 -1.87
C SER A 84 -2.57 -6.92 -1.22
N LEU A 85 -2.27 -5.65 -0.93
CA LEU A 85 -0.95 -5.21 -0.46
C LEU A 85 -0.88 -4.99 1.05
N THR A 86 -1.94 -4.46 1.66
CA THR A 86 -1.97 -4.04 3.07
C THR A 86 -3.22 -4.53 3.79
N SER A 87 -3.57 -5.82 3.56
CA SER A 87 -4.74 -6.44 4.19
C SER A 87 -4.69 -6.31 5.72
N PRO A 88 -5.76 -5.81 6.36
CA PRO A 88 -5.80 -5.71 7.83
C PRO A 88 -5.98 -7.08 8.51
N SER A 89 -6.46 -8.09 7.79
CA SER A 89 -6.79 -9.41 8.33
C SER A 89 -5.64 -10.41 8.23
N THR A 90 -4.70 -10.23 7.31
CA THR A 90 -3.60 -11.16 7.07
C THR A 90 -2.27 -10.44 7.08
N LYS A 91 -1.26 -11.05 7.72
CA LYS A 91 0.10 -10.52 7.69
C LYS A 91 0.60 -10.45 6.24
N TRP A 92 0.96 -9.25 5.79
CA TRP A 92 1.35 -8.96 4.41
C TRP A 92 2.84 -8.76 4.21
N PHE A 93 3.63 -8.67 5.28
CA PHE A 93 5.09 -8.55 5.27
C PHE A 93 5.73 -9.51 6.27
N GLY A 94 6.98 -9.84 6.03
CA GLY A 94 7.90 -10.51 6.94
C GLY A 94 9.21 -9.73 6.98
N LEU A 95 9.99 -9.94 8.03
CA LEU A 95 11.34 -9.41 8.15
C LEU A 95 12.33 -10.55 7.94
N ARG A 96 13.40 -10.29 7.21
CA ARG A 96 14.53 -11.19 7.03
C ARG A 96 15.82 -10.38 7.07
N PHE A 97 16.94 -11.03 7.30
CA PHE A 97 18.25 -10.40 7.12
C PHE A 97 18.65 -10.44 5.65
N ARG A 98 19.41 -9.44 5.22
CA ARG A 98 19.99 -9.41 3.87
C ARG A 98 21.01 -10.54 3.68
N GLU A 99 21.71 -10.91 4.75
CA GLU A 99 22.68 -12.00 4.77
C GLU A 99 21.96 -13.34 4.96
N ASP A 100 22.09 -14.25 4.00
CA ASP A 100 21.40 -15.55 4.03
C ASP A 100 21.87 -16.43 5.21
N GLU A 101 23.13 -16.33 5.63
CA GLU A 101 23.68 -17.07 6.76
C GLU A 101 22.93 -16.78 8.07
N LEU A 102 22.54 -15.50 8.30
CA LEU A 102 21.75 -15.12 9.48
C LEU A 102 20.32 -15.66 9.44
N ASN A 103 19.77 -15.85 8.23
CA ASN A 103 18.44 -16.42 8.06
C ASN A 103 18.40 -17.95 8.30
N GLU A 104 19.55 -18.64 8.27
CA GLU A 104 19.65 -20.06 8.65
C GLU A 104 19.65 -20.25 10.18
N ASN A 105 20.02 -19.22 10.95
CA ASN A 105 19.97 -19.27 12.39
C ASN A 105 18.53 -19.22 12.91
N LYS A 106 18.11 -20.28 13.61
CA LYS A 106 16.74 -20.42 14.10
C LYS A 106 16.36 -19.31 15.09
N GLU A 107 17.23 -18.94 16.02
CA GLU A 107 16.93 -17.92 17.03
C GLU A 107 16.74 -16.54 16.40
N ALA A 108 17.55 -16.20 15.39
CA ALA A 108 17.46 -14.97 14.64
C ALA A 108 16.15 -14.90 13.83
N LYS A 109 15.80 -16.00 13.15
CA LYS A 109 14.55 -16.12 12.38
C LYS A 109 13.31 -16.01 13.27
N ASP A 110 13.28 -16.74 14.39
CA ASP A 110 12.18 -16.73 15.38
C ASP A 110 11.99 -15.32 15.97
N TRP A 111 13.10 -14.62 16.23
CA TRP A 111 13.05 -13.25 16.73
C TRP A 111 12.45 -12.28 15.71
N LEU A 112 12.90 -12.33 14.44
CA LEU A 112 12.33 -11.50 13.36
C LEU A 112 10.85 -11.79 13.12
N GLU A 113 10.43 -13.05 13.24
CA GLU A 113 9.02 -13.41 13.10
C GLU A 113 8.17 -12.80 14.23
N LYS A 114 8.64 -12.84 15.46
CA LYS A 114 7.99 -12.18 16.61
C LYS A 114 7.96 -10.65 16.42
N CYS A 115 9.03 -10.05 15.93
CA CYS A 115 9.07 -8.62 15.61
C CYS A 115 8.05 -8.26 14.52
N SER A 116 7.99 -9.04 13.43
CA SER A 116 7.03 -8.85 12.33
C SER A 116 5.59 -8.92 12.83
N MET A 117 5.30 -9.90 13.70
CA MET A 117 3.98 -10.07 14.29
C MET A 117 3.63 -8.91 15.23
N GLY A 118 4.58 -8.44 16.03
CA GLY A 118 4.41 -7.29 16.91
C GLY A 118 4.08 -6.01 16.13
N ILE A 119 4.80 -5.72 15.05
CA ILE A 119 4.53 -4.56 14.19
C ILE A 119 3.16 -4.68 13.53
N PHE A 120 2.79 -5.86 13.03
CA PHE A 120 1.49 -6.08 12.42
C PHE A 120 0.34 -5.86 13.41
N GLN A 121 0.50 -6.31 14.66
CA GLN A 121 -0.48 -6.07 15.73
C GLN A 121 -0.62 -4.56 16.05
N GLU A 122 0.50 -3.82 16.09
CA GLU A 122 0.47 -2.37 16.32
C GLU A 122 -0.21 -1.62 15.15
N PHE A 123 -0.02 -2.06 13.90
CA PHE A 123 -0.79 -1.53 12.76
C PHE A 123 -2.29 -1.80 12.90
N GLY A 124 -2.69 -2.95 13.44
CA GLY A 124 -4.10 -3.27 13.70
C GLY A 124 -4.73 -2.44 14.82
N LYS A 125 -3.96 -1.97 15.81
CA LYS A 125 -4.45 -1.14 16.92
C LYS A 125 -4.58 0.35 16.57
N CYS A 126 -3.90 0.79 15.52
CA CYS A 126 -3.87 2.20 15.12
C CYS A 126 -4.75 2.46 13.88
N ASN A 127 -4.75 3.71 13.41
CA ASN A 127 -5.53 4.14 12.24
C ASN A 127 -4.87 3.81 10.87
N PHE A 128 -3.92 2.88 10.83
CA PHE A 128 -3.17 2.53 9.62
C PHE A 128 -4.06 2.18 8.43
N SER A 129 -4.97 1.21 8.60
CA SER A 129 -5.82 0.71 7.51
C SER A 129 -6.68 1.81 6.88
N THR A 130 -7.24 2.69 7.70
CA THR A 130 -8.10 3.80 7.23
C THR A 130 -7.31 4.82 6.42
N GLU A 131 -6.17 5.26 6.94
CA GLU A 131 -5.34 6.29 6.30
C GLU A 131 -4.66 5.77 5.03
N VAL A 132 -4.24 4.51 5.02
CA VAL A 132 -3.64 3.87 3.84
C VAL A 132 -4.68 3.64 2.74
N ALA A 133 -5.92 3.28 3.07
CA ALA A 133 -7.00 3.17 2.09
C ALA A 133 -7.25 4.53 1.40
N GLU A 134 -7.22 5.64 2.16
CA GLU A 134 -7.30 6.99 1.59
C GLU A 134 -6.11 7.32 0.68
N CYS A 135 -4.88 6.92 1.08
CA CYS A 135 -3.70 7.09 0.26
C CYS A 135 -3.77 6.31 -1.06
N TYR A 136 -4.33 5.10 -1.08
CA TYR A 136 -4.53 4.36 -2.33
C TYR A 136 -5.54 5.04 -3.25
N GLN A 137 -6.60 5.65 -2.70
CA GLN A 137 -7.53 6.45 -3.53
C GLN A 137 -6.82 7.64 -4.18
N ASP A 138 -6.01 8.37 -3.40
CA ASP A 138 -5.22 9.49 -3.93
C ASP A 138 -4.22 9.03 -4.99
N LEU A 139 -3.55 7.91 -4.75
CA LEU A 139 -2.58 7.33 -5.68
C LEU A 139 -3.21 6.94 -7.01
N VAL A 140 -4.36 6.27 -6.98
CA VAL A 140 -5.10 5.87 -8.19
C VAL A 140 -5.66 7.09 -8.92
N GLY A 141 -6.21 8.06 -8.18
CA GLY A 141 -6.83 9.25 -8.75
C GLY A 141 -5.83 10.26 -9.28
N PHE A 142 -4.87 10.66 -8.47
CA PHE A 142 -3.90 11.73 -8.76
C PHE A 142 -2.54 11.23 -9.25
N GLY A 143 -2.26 9.93 -9.13
CA GLY A 143 -0.96 9.35 -9.47
C GLY A 143 0.11 9.49 -8.39
N THR A 144 -0.14 10.28 -7.36
CA THR A 144 0.74 10.51 -6.21
C THR A 144 -0.11 10.58 -4.95
N SER A 145 0.40 10.09 -3.83
CA SER A 145 -0.20 10.34 -2.52
C SER A 145 0.87 10.69 -1.49
N ALA A 146 0.46 11.13 -0.31
CA ALA A 146 1.37 11.45 0.77
C ALA A 146 0.79 10.98 2.10
N LEU A 147 1.53 10.10 2.80
CA LEU A 147 1.20 9.59 4.12
C LEU A 147 2.21 10.10 5.13
N GLN A 148 1.76 10.79 6.15
CA GLN A 148 2.60 11.14 7.30
C GLN A 148 2.50 10.04 8.34
N PHE A 149 3.64 9.55 8.81
CA PHE A 149 3.77 8.53 9.81
C PHE A 149 4.47 9.10 11.06
N ASP A 150 3.72 9.33 12.10
CA ASP A 150 4.21 9.82 13.39
C ASP A 150 4.20 8.71 14.44
N VAL A 151 5.20 8.71 15.31
CA VAL A 151 5.32 7.80 16.47
C VAL A 151 4.83 8.53 17.70
N LYS A 152 3.86 7.96 18.40
CA LYS A 152 3.41 8.45 19.70
C LYS A 152 4.37 7.99 20.78
N THR A 153 4.77 8.90 21.64
CA THR A 153 5.60 8.59 22.82
C THR A 153 4.97 9.21 24.06
N LYS A 154 4.87 8.42 25.11
CA LYS A 154 4.45 8.89 26.42
C LYS A 154 5.60 8.64 27.39
N ASP A 155 6.05 9.68 28.08
CA ASP A 155 7.18 9.62 29.02
C ASP A 155 8.44 8.97 28.41
N SER A 156 8.72 9.29 27.14
CA SER A 156 9.81 8.71 26.33
C SER A 156 9.68 7.23 25.98
N VAL A 157 8.58 6.58 26.34
CA VAL A 157 8.27 5.19 25.99
C VAL A 157 7.37 5.18 24.75
N PHE A 158 7.51 4.17 23.92
CA PHE A 158 6.66 3.95 22.74
C PHE A 158 5.18 3.76 23.18
N ASP A 159 4.27 4.52 22.59
CA ASP A 159 2.81 4.51 22.88
C ASP A 159 1.97 4.28 21.60
N GLY A 160 2.58 3.73 20.56
CA GLY A 160 1.91 3.37 19.32
C GLY A 160 2.19 4.31 18.15
N PHE A 161 1.49 4.04 17.05
CA PHE A 161 1.65 4.76 15.79
C PHE A 161 0.46 5.68 15.52
N ASN A 162 0.69 6.70 14.68
CA ASN A 162 -0.35 7.56 14.16
C ASN A 162 -0.05 7.90 12.71
N PHE A 163 -0.96 7.54 11.84
CA PHE A 163 -0.89 7.82 10.42
C PHE A 163 -1.81 8.96 10.05
N LYS A 164 -1.46 9.69 9.02
CA LYS A 164 -2.30 10.76 8.47
C LYS A 164 -2.11 10.84 6.97
N ALA A 165 -3.15 10.53 6.21
CA ALA A 165 -3.22 10.84 4.79
C ALA A 165 -3.21 12.36 4.63
N CYS A 166 -2.28 12.88 3.83
CA CYS A 166 -2.10 14.30 3.62
C CYS A 166 -2.67 14.68 2.25
N HIS A 167 -3.56 15.65 2.23
CA HIS A 167 -4.07 16.17 0.97
C HIS A 167 -2.91 16.73 0.13
N LEU A 168 -2.82 16.36 -1.16
CA LEU A 168 -1.72 16.78 -2.02
C LEU A 168 -1.61 18.30 -2.18
N ALA A 169 -2.71 19.03 -2.06
CA ALA A 169 -2.69 20.50 -2.05
C ALA A 169 -1.82 21.10 -0.92
N GLU A 170 -1.69 20.36 0.21
CA GLU A 170 -0.88 20.78 1.36
C GLU A 170 0.59 20.39 1.23
N VAL A 171 0.93 19.40 0.39
CA VAL A 171 2.25 18.76 0.37
C VAL A 171 2.99 19.10 -0.91
N VAL A 172 4.22 19.56 -0.77
CA VAL A 172 5.15 19.83 -1.88
C VAL A 172 6.41 19.01 -1.63
N ILE A 173 6.91 18.35 -2.66
CA ILE A 173 8.04 17.43 -2.57
C ILE A 173 9.25 17.88 -3.37
N SER A 174 10.42 17.38 -3.02
CA SER A 174 11.63 17.44 -3.83
C SER A 174 12.35 16.10 -3.74
N GLU A 175 13.11 15.78 -4.79
CA GLU A 175 13.83 14.52 -4.92
C GLU A 175 15.32 14.70 -4.64
N SER A 176 15.94 13.62 -4.20
CA SER A 176 17.39 13.46 -4.19
C SER A 176 17.92 13.20 -5.60
N GLU A 177 19.23 13.18 -5.76
CA GLU A 177 19.92 12.82 -7.01
C GLU A 177 19.53 11.41 -7.50
N GLU A 178 19.23 10.50 -6.58
CA GLU A 178 18.76 9.14 -6.88
C GLU A 178 17.30 9.06 -7.36
N GLY A 179 16.57 10.19 -7.37
CA GLY A 179 15.15 10.23 -7.75
C GLY A 179 14.19 9.74 -6.66
N LYS A 180 14.67 9.59 -5.42
CA LYS A 180 13.83 9.32 -4.24
C LYS A 180 13.37 10.62 -3.59
N VAL A 181 12.16 10.65 -3.07
CA VAL A 181 11.66 11.81 -2.30
C VAL A 181 12.39 11.88 -0.97
N ASP A 182 13.17 12.94 -0.75
CA ASP A 182 13.92 13.19 0.48
C ASP A 182 13.48 14.44 1.21
N THR A 183 12.85 15.37 0.51
CA THR A 183 12.42 16.65 1.05
C THR A 183 10.92 16.83 0.88
N VAL A 184 10.23 17.14 1.98
CA VAL A 184 8.79 17.34 2.00
C VAL A 184 8.45 18.63 2.76
N PHE A 185 7.69 19.50 2.11
CA PHE A 185 7.07 20.65 2.74
C PHE A 185 5.57 20.41 2.85
N ARG A 186 5.01 20.66 4.02
CA ARG A 186 3.57 20.58 4.26
C ARG A 186 3.02 21.87 4.81
N LYS A 187 2.00 22.42 4.16
CA LYS A 187 1.25 23.56 4.63
C LYS A 187 0.18 23.11 5.63
N LEU A 188 0.19 23.68 6.81
CA LEU A 188 -0.74 23.39 7.89
C LEU A 188 -1.60 24.62 8.16
N LYS A 189 -2.92 24.44 8.28
CA LYS A 189 -3.86 25.45 8.76
C LYS A 189 -4.27 25.06 10.17
N LEU A 190 -3.85 25.83 11.16
CA LEU A 190 -4.12 25.58 12.58
C LEU A 190 -4.86 26.78 13.19
N THR A 191 -5.84 26.54 14.06
CA THR A 191 -6.42 27.61 14.87
C THR A 191 -5.40 28.11 15.91
N ALA A 192 -5.56 29.31 16.42
CA ALA A 192 -4.67 29.87 17.44
C ALA A 192 -4.53 28.91 18.65
N ARG A 193 -5.63 28.30 19.08
CA ARG A 193 -5.66 27.27 20.15
C ARG A 193 -4.84 26.04 19.79
N GLN A 194 -5.01 25.49 18.58
CA GLN A 194 -4.26 24.32 18.11
C GLN A 194 -2.77 24.63 17.96
N ALA A 195 -2.43 25.83 17.48
CA ALA A 195 -1.06 26.30 17.36
C ALA A 195 -0.38 26.41 18.75
N TYR A 196 -1.09 26.97 19.73
CA TYR A 196 -0.58 27.04 21.10
C TYR A 196 -0.40 25.64 21.73
N GLN A 197 -1.35 24.71 21.52
CA GLN A 197 -1.22 23.34 22.00
C GLN A 197 0.01 22.61 21.39
N LYS A 198 0.33 22.89 20.13
CA LYS A 198 1.43 22.23 19.40
C LYS A 198 2.79 22.87 19.63
N PHE A 199 2.87 24.18 19.72
CA PHE A 199 4.12 24.97 19.75
C PHE A 199 4.33 25.74 21.07
N GLY A 200 3.32 25.79 21.93
CA GLY A 200 3.38 26.58 23.16
C GLY A 200 3.51 28.08 22.88
N LYS A 201 4.38 28.77 23.63
CA LYS A 201 4.62 30.20 23.50
C LYS A 201 5.29 30.60 22.18
N ASP A 202 5.90 29.68 21.47
CA ASP A 202 6.58 29.93 20.20
C ASP A 202 5.66 29.79 18.97
N CYS A 203 4.33 29.75 19.16
CA CYS A 203 3.36 29.64 18.08
C CYS A 203 3.31 30.83 17.11
N GLY A 204 4.05 31.90 17.38
CA GLY A 204 4.08 33.13 16.61
C GLY A 204 3.35 34.28 17.32
N ASP A 205 3.83 35.49 17.13
CA ASP A 205 3.37 36.68 17.87
C ASP A 205 1.90 37.01 17.56
N LYS A 206 1.47 36.81 16.30
CA LYS A 206 0.08 37.08 15.89
C LYS A 206 -0.87 36.01 16.40
N ALA A 207 -0.46 34.72 16.39
CA ALA A 207 -1.26 33.64 16.93
C ALA A 207 -1.42 33.76 18.44
N MET A 208 -0.38 34.18 19.17
CA MET A 208 -0.46 34.45 20.61
C MET A 208 -1.45 35.57 20.93
N LYS A 209 -1.43 36.67 20.19
CA LYS A 209 -2.39 37.79 20.38
C LYS A 209 -3.84 37.37 20.03
N ALA A 210 -4.02 36.46 19.08
CA ALA A 210 -5.34 35.95 18.71
C ALA A 210 -5.90 34.99 19.75
N LEU A 211 -5.06 34.31 20.53
CA LEU A 211 -5.51 33.34 21.53
C LEU A 211 -6.50 33.96 22.55
N ASP A 212 -6.27 35.21 22.94
CA ASP A 212 -7.10 35.93 23.90
C ASP A 212 -8.36 36.57 23.27
N LYS A 213 -8.33 36.84 21.94
CA LYS A 213 -9.40 37.56 21.25
C LYS A 213 -10.32 36.63 20.45
N ASP A 214 -9.73 35.72 19.67
CA ASP A 214 -10.39 34.77 18.79
C ASP A 214 -9.54 33.51 18.69
N PRO A 215 -9.72 32.55 19.62
CA PRO A 215 -8.94 31.31 19.63
C PRO A 215 -9.17 30.41 18.41
N ASP A 216 -10.25 30.62 17.64
CA ASP A 216 -10.59 29.85 16.45
C ASP A 216 -10.05 30.50 15.16
N GLN A 217 -9.41 31.66 15.23
CA GLN A 217 -8.74 32.26 14.08
C GLN A 217 -7.66 31.33 13.53
N VAL A 218 -7.69 31.12 12.21
CA VAL A 218 -6.81 30.17 11.51
C VAL A 218 -5.52 30.86 11.06
N PHE A 219 -4.39 30.23 11.35
CA PHE A 219 -3.04 30.65 10.94
C PHE A 219 -2.39 29.58 10.08
N GLU A 220 -1.56 30.01 9.13
CA GLU A 220 -0.83 29.13 8.23
C GLU A 220 0.61 28.90 8.72
N TYR A 221 0.99 27.62 8.74
CA TYR A 221 2.32 27.16 9.08
C TYR A 221 2.85 26.27 7.98
N VAL A 222 4.16 26.25 7.79
CA VAL A 222 4.86 25.31 6.90
C VAL A 222 5.72 24.39 7.74
N GLN A 223 5.47 23.11 7.63
CA GLN A 223 6.35 22.06 8.13
C GLN A 223 7.33 21.72 7.01
N ALA A 224 8.62 21.92 7.24
CA ALA A 224 9.69 21.59 6.32
C ALA A 224 10.49 20.41 6.86
N VAL A 225 10.55 19.30 6.10
CA VAL A 225 11.34 18.13 6.43
C VAL A 225 12.32 17.86 5.29
N PHE A 226 13.61 17.77 5.60
CA PHE A 226 14.69 17.57 4.63
C PHE A 226 15.90 16.92 5.29
N PRO A 227 16.79 16.26 4.52
CA PRO A 227 17.99 15.64 5.07
C PRO A 227 18.97 16.68 5.61
N ARG A 228 19.66 16.35 6.70
CA ARG A 228 20.76 17.12 7.28
C ARG A 228 22.10 16.56 6.82
N GLU A 229 23.05 17.43 6.58
CA GLU A 229 24.45 17.05 6.41
C GLU A 229 25.08 16.77 7.78
N LEU A 230 25.02 15.51 8.21
CA LEU A 230 25.64 15.09 9.47
C LEU A 230 27.09 14.64 9.23
N LYS A 231 27.99 15.00 10.14
CA LYS A 231 29.35 14.45 10.17
C LYS A 231 29.36 13.15 10.99
N GLY A 232 29.18 12.01 10.33
CA GLY A 232 29.18 10.66 10.93
C GLY A 232 27.80 10.06 11.08
N GLU A 233 27.76 8.78 11.45
CA GLU A 233 26.52 8.04 11.66
C GLU A 233 25.79 8.54 12.92
N PRO A 234 24.45 8.68 12.86
CA PRO A 234 23.68 9.10 14.01
C PRO A 234 23.67 7.99 15.08
N ALA A 235 23.82 8.38 16.33
CA ALA A 235 23.65 7.42 17.43
C ALA A 235 22.21 6.86 17.44
N MET A 236 22.04 5.64 17.89
CA MET A 236 20.73 4.96 17.99
C MET A 236 19.69 5.80 18.78
N VAL A 237 20.15 6.58 19.77
CA VAL A 237 19.34 7.57 20.50
C VAL A 237 20.06 8.90 20.45
N ALA A 238 19.64 9.78 19.54
CA ALA A 238 20.16 11.13 19.36
C ALA A 238 19.11 12.20 19.66
N PRO A 239 19.51 13.38 20.18
CA PRO A 239 18.60 14.49 20.36
C PRO A 239 18.02 14.95 19.00
N PRO A 240 16.85 15.61 18.99
CA PRO A 240 16.14 15.96 17.73
C PRO A 240 16.97 16.74 16.72
N ASN A 241 17.89 17.58 17.19
CA ASN A 241 18.76 18.40 16.36
C ASN A 241 19.95 17.63 15.74
N MET A 242 20.22 16.40 16.15
CA MET A 242 21.28 15.52 15.62
C MET A 242 20.73 14.34 14.81
N ARG A 243 19.44 14.33 14.50
CA ARG A 243 18.84 13.28 13.70
C ARG A 243 19.00 13.57 12.20
N PRO A 244 19.06 12.53 11.35
CA PRO A 244 19.33 12.65 9.90
C PRO A 244 18.38 13.58 9.16
N PHE A 245 17.11 13.61 9.52
CA PHE A 245 16.14 14.50 8.90
C PHE A 245 15.78 15.64 9.84
N ALA A 246 15.99 16.88 9.36
CA ALA A 246 15.54 18.08 10.04
C ALA A 246 14.02 18.25 9.87
N CYS A 247 13.36 18.79 10.88
CA CYS A 247 11.98 19.19 10.81
C CYS A 247 11.79 20.57 11.44
N TYR A 248 11.39 21.55 10.64
CA TYR A 248 11.11 22.91 11.08
C TYR A 248 9.64 23.24 10.89
N PHE A 249 9.01 23.79 11.91
CA PHE A 249 7.68 24.39 11.80
C PHE A 249 7.83 25.92 11.77
N ILE A 250 7.36 26.54 10.69
CA ILE A 250 7.57 27.96 10.40
C ILE A 250 6.21 28.64 10.31
N SER A 251 6.02 29.73 11.07
CA SER A 251 4.86 30.63 10.88
C SER A 251 5.05 31.42 9.57
N VAL A 252 4.09 31.30 8.65
CA VAL A 252 4.13 32.00 7.36
C VAL A 252 4.03 33.53 7.57
N ILE A 253 3.17 33.92 8.51
CA ILE A 253 2.88 35.33 8.76
C ILE A 253 4.03 36.05 9.49
N ASP A 254 4.58 35.41 10.53
CA ASP A 254 5.62 36.01 11.38
C ASP A 254 7.03 35.69 10.86
N LYS A 255 7.16 34.80 9.86
CA LYS A 255 8.44 34.33 9.29
C LYS A 255 9.42 33.86 10.36
N LYS A 256 8.89 33.18 11.40
CA LYS A 256 9.64 32.71 12.57
C LYS A 256 9.54 31.19 12.65
N ILE A 257 10.63 30.53 13.08
CA ILE A 257 10.61 29.11 13.41
C ILE A 257 9.90 28.95 14.75
N CYS A 258 8.79 28.22 14.76
CA CYS A 258 7.99 27.91 15.95
C CYS A 258 8.50 26.68 16.70
N LYS A 259 9.02 25.70 15.98
CA LYS A 259 9.55 24.47 16.58
C LYS A 259 10.58 23.85 15.65
N GLU A 260 11.70 23.44 16.22
CA GLU A 260 12.67 22.54 15.61
C GLU A 260 12.48 21.12 16.14
N SER A 261 12.57 20.15 15.27
CA SER A 261 12.51 18.72 15.58
C SER A 261 13.37 17.95 14.60
N GLY A 262 13.44 16.64 14.72
CA GLY A 262 14.16 15.79 13.78
C GLY A 262 13.66 14.38 13.79
N TYR A 263 13.88 13.68 12.70
CA TYR A 263 13.50 12.28 12.51
C TYR A 263 14.72 11.46 12.12
N TYR A 264 14.72 10.18 12.48
CA TYR A 264 15.75 9.23 12.03
C TYR A 264 15.51 8.81 10.59
N GLU A 265 14.26 8.48 10.27
CA GLU A 265 13.80 8.18 8.93
C GLU A 265 12.81 9.26 8.47
N LEU A 266 12.65 9.44 7.15
CA LEU A 266 11.67 10.37 6.60
C LEU A 266 10.26 10.02 7.12
N PRO A 267 9.54 10.97 7.75
CA PRO A 267 8.21 10.70 8.30
C PRO A 267 7.09 10.76 7.25
N PHE A 268 7.42 11.06 6.00
CA PHE A 268 6.48 11.12 4.89
C PHE A 268 6.79 10.04 3.87
N MET A 269 5.82 9.18 3.60
CA MET A 269 5.84 8.23 2.51
C MET A 269 5.06 8.84 1.34
N VAL A 270 5.72 8.98 0.20
CA VAL A 270 5.14 9.63 -0.97
C VAL A 270 5.21 8.68 -2.16
N PRO A 271 4.31 7.68 -2.23
CA PRO A 271 4.26 6.76 -3.35
C PRO A 271 3.78 7.44 -4.62
N ARG A 272 4.34 7.00 -5.75
CA ARG A 272 3.99 7.45 -7.09
C ARG A 272 3.60 6.24 -7.94
N TRP A 273 2.52 6.37 -8.70
CA TRP A 273 2.01 5.27 -9.55
C TRP A 273 2.98 4.94 -10.68
N ALA A 274 3.19 5.89 -11.56
CA ALA A 274 4.20 5.83 -12.61
C ALA A 274 4.91 7.18 -12.67
N LYS A 275 6.23 7.17 -12.81
CA LYS A 275 7.04 8.37 -12.91
C LYS A 275 7.61 8.48 -14.31
N THR A 276 7.47 9.65 -14.91
CA THR A 276 8.15 10.02 -16.15
C THR A 276 9.48 10.68 -15.84
N THR A 277 10.48 10.46 -16.66
CA THR A 277 11.79 11.10 -16.50
C THR A 277 11.64 12.62 -16.58
N GLY A 278 12.16 13.32 -15.55
CA GLY A 278 12.05 14.78 -15.44
C GLY A 278 10.87 15.28 -14.59
N ASP A 279 9.88 14.45 -14.30
CA ASP A 279 8.76 14.80 -13.42
C ASP A 279 8.99 14.31 -11.99
N MET A 280 8.65 15.13 -11.01
CA MET A 280 8.70 14.77 -9.58
C MET A 280 7.46 13.99 -9.13
N TYR A 281 6.31 14.29 -9.72
CA TYR A 281 5.02 13.70 -9.37
C TYR A 281 4.68 12.53 -10.30
N GLY A 282 3.91 11.58 -9.79
CA GLY A 282 3.51 10.40 -10.53
C GLY A 282 2.25 10.62 -11.39
N PHE A 283 2.12 9.80 -12.41
CA PHE A 283 1.00 9.81 -13.34
C PHE A 283 0.20 8.50 -13.18
N GLY A 284 -1.06 8.60 -12.74
CA GLY A 284 -1.91 7.47 -12.38
C GLY A 284 -3.02 7.19 -13.39
N PRO A 285 -3.81 6.11 -13.16
CA PRO A 285 -4.96 5.76 -13.99
C PRO A 285 -5.96 6.91 -14.14
N GLY A 286 -6.22 7.66 -13.06
CA GLY A 286 -7.08 8.85 -13.11
C GLY A 286 -6.59 9.89 -14.10
N CYS A 287 -5.28 10.14 -14.15
CA CYS A 287 -4.68 11.09 -15.10
C CYS A 287 -4.86 10.61 -16.55
N ILE A 288 -4.73 9.30 -16.80
CA ILE A 288 -4.93 8.70 -18.13
C ILE A 288 -6.39 8.81 -18.54
N ALA A 289 -7.31 8.45 -17.65
CA ALA A 289 -8.76 8.44 -17.92
C ALA A 289 -9.40 9.84 -17.95
N ARG A 290 -8.67 10.91 -17.62
CA ARG A 290 -9.17 12.28 -17.48
C ARG A 290 -9.99 12.74 -18.69
N ALA A 291 -9.47 12.54 -19.90
CA ALA A 291 -10.13 12.97 -21.13
C ALA A 291 -11.44 12.21 -21.36
N ASP A 292 -11.43 10.90 -21.17
CA ASP A 292 -12.60 10.03 -21.34
C ASP A 292 -13.69 10.37 -20.31
N ILE A 293 -13.31 10.62 -19.05
CA ILE A 293 -14.23 11.01 -17.98
C ILE A 293 -14.89 12.36 -18.26
N LYS A 294 -14.11 13.36 -18.72
CA LYS A 294 -14.66 14.67 -19.11
C LYS A 294 -15.63 14.53 -20.30
N THR A 295 -15.26 13.76 -21.30
CA THR A 295 -16.10 13.48 -22.46
C THR A 295 -17.39 12.77 -22.06
N LEU A 296 -17.29 11.76 -21.20
CA LEU A 296 -18.44 11.01 -20.69
C LEU A 296 -19.41 11.90 -19.91
N ASN A 297 -18.89 12.75 -19.01
CA ASN A 297 -19.72 13.69 -18.26
C ASN A 297 -20.39 14.73 -19.17
N ALA A 298 -19.66 15.28 -20.16
CA ALA A 298 -20.21 16.24 -21.12
C ALA A 298 -21.30 15.59 -21.99
N ALA A 299 -21.06 14.40 -22.53
CA ALA A 299 -22.01 13.65 -23.33
C ALA A 299 -23.26 13.28 -22.50
N ARG A 300 -23.09 12.82 -21.27
CA ARG A 300 -24.22 12.51 -20.37
C ARG A 300 -25.05 13.74 -20.04
N LYS A 301 -24.42 14.89 -19.77
CA LYS A 301 -25.10 16.17 -19.54
C LYS A 301 -25.93 16.58 -20.76
N LEU A 302 -25.38 16.44 -21.99
CA LEU A 302 -26.08 16.74 -23.22
C LEU A 302 -27.25 15.79 -23.47
N ALA A 303 -27.05 14.48 -23.24
CA ALA A 303 -28.08 13.47 -23.33
C ALA A 303 -29.26 13.76 -22.39
N MET A 304 -28.97 14.15 -21.13
CA MET A 304 -30.02 14.54 -20.17
C MET A 304 -30.81 15.76 -20.65
N ARG A 305 -30.14 16.78 -21.18
CA ARG A 305 -30.81 17.96 -21.75
C ARG A 305 -31.62 17.64 -23.01
N ALA A 306 -31.11 16.71 -23.84
CA ALA A 306 -31.87 16.25 -25.02
C ALA A 306 -33.13 15.48 -24.58
N TRP A 307 -33.00 14.69 -23.50
CA TRP A 307 -34.10 13.95 -22.91
C TRP A 307 -35.17 14.88 -22.32
N GLU A 308 -34.77 15.90 -21.56
CA GLU A 308 -35.67 16.96 -21.06
C GLU A 308 -36.47 17.59 -22.19
N LYS A 309 -35.78 17.97 -23.30
CA LYS A 309 -36.45 18.54 -24.49
C LYS A 309 -37.34 17.54 -25.26
N SER A 310 -37.07 16.23 -25.11
CA SER A 310 -37.91 15.20 -25.72
C SER A 310 -39.20 14.97 -24.92
N ILE A 311 -39.13 15.12 -23.59
CA ILE A 311 -40.30 15.00 -22.69
C ILE A 311 -41.16 16.27 -22.72
N ASP A 312 -40.52 17.44 -22.73
CA ASP A 312 -41.17 18.76 -22.79
C ASP A 312 -40.61 19.56 -23.97
N PRO A 313 -41.06 19.21 -25.21
CA PRO A 313 -40.52 19.81 -26.41
C PRO A 313 -40.98 21.28 -26.55
N PRO A 314 -40.05 22.17 -26.95
CA PRO A 314 -40.45 23.54 -27.30
C PRO A 314 -41.43 23.51 -28.45
N LEU A 315 -42.45 24.36 -28.36
CA LEU A 315 -43.52 24.45 -29.35
C LEU A 315 -43.21 25.54 -30.37
N LYS A 316 -43.47 25.27 -31.64
CA LYS A 316 -43.60 26.31 -32.67
C LYS A 316 -45.07 26.64 -32.84
N ALA A 317 -45.38 27.93 -32.83
CA ALA A 317 -46.73 28.42 -32.99
C ALA A 317 -46.78 29.56 -34.01
N MET A 318 -47.80 29.60 -34.86
CA MET A 318 -48.04 30.70 -35.76
C MET A 318 -48.66 31.88 -35.01
N GLN A 319 -48.14 33.09 -35.19
CA GLN A 319 -48.53 34.29 -34.43
C GLN A 319 -50.06 34.54 -34.39
N ASN A 320 -50.78 34.18 -35.43
CA ASN A 320 -52.23 34.33 -35.52
C ASN A 320 -53.03 33.01 -35.49
N GLY A 321 -52.36 31.91 -35.18
CA GLY A 321 -52.95 30.55 -35.24
C GLY A 321 -53.56 30.08 -33.90
N ILE A 322 -53.37 30.80 -32.80
CA ILE A 322 -53.80 30.39 -31.47
C ILE A 322 -54.99 31.24 -31.04
N LEU A 323 -56.06 30.58 -30.58
CA LEU A 323 -57.28 31.19 -30.11
C LEU A 323 -57.34 31.19 -28.57
N GLY A 324 -56.54 32.04 -27.91
CA GLY A 324 -56.52 32.16 -26.47
C GLY A 324 -55.10 31.96 -25.84
N LYS A 325 -55.05 31.54 -24.58
CA LYS A 325 -53.79 31.24 -23.88
C LYS A 325 -53.39 29.80 -24.13
N ILE A 326 -52.10 29.58 -24.39
CA ILE A 326 -51.55 28.23 -24.45
C ILE A 326 -51.48 27.72 -23.01
N ASP A 327 -52.13 26.58 -22.75
CA ASP A 327 -52.07 25.86 -21.47
C ASP A 327 -51.55 24.43 -21.73
N LEU A 328 -50.37 24.13 -21.21
CA LEU A 328 -49.67 22.85 -21.42
C LEU A 328 -49.81 21.88 -20.25
N ARG A 329 -50.70 22.20 -19.28
CA ARG A 329 -50.93 21.29 -18.14
C ARG A 329 -51.68 20.03 -18.61
N PRO A 330 -51.46 18.89 -17.97
CA PRO A 330 -52.18 17.66 -18.29
C PRO A 330 -53.70 17.87 -18.30
N SER A 331 -54.37 17.29 -19.31
CA SER A 331 -55.83 17.35 -19.50
C SER A 331 -56.40 18.73 -19.84
N THR A 332 -55.58 19.69 -20.30
CA THR A 332 -56.08 20.99 -20.80
C THR A 332 -56.27 20.97 -22.29
N VAL A 333 -57.19 21.80 -22.80
CA VAL A 333 -57.50 21.94 -24.22
C VAL A 333 -57.03 23.31 -24.67
N THR A 334 -56.11 23.35 -25.62
CA THR A 334 -55.66 24.58 -26.29
C THR A 334 -56.35 24.68 -27.63
N TYR A 335 -57.13 25.78 -27.88
CA TYR A 335 -57.83 26.01 -29.15
C TYR A 335 -56.90 26.63 -30.17
N VAL A 336 -56.78 26.00 -31.34
CA VAL A 336 -55.98 26.46 -32.49
C VAL A 336 -56.87 26.57 -33.69
N ARG A 337 -56.56 27.47 -34.65
CA ARG A 337 -57.33 27.64 -35.89
C ARG A 337 -57.12 26.49 -36.86
N ASP A 338 -55.92 25.94 -36.89
CA ASP A 338 -55.54 24.77 -37.68
C ASP A 338 -54.59 23.90 -36.83
N MET A 339 -54.65 22.58 -37.02
CA MET A 339 -53.82 21.61 -36.28
C MET A 339 -52.35 21.83 -36.53
N GLN A 340 -51.92 22.38 -37.66
CA GLN A 340 -50.53 22.69 -37.97
C GLN A 340 -50.01 23.98 -37.31
N ASN A 341 -50.88 24.78 -36.70
CA ASN A 341 -50.51 26.04 -36.08
C ASN A 341 -49.77 25.90 -34.74
N LEU A 342 -49.82 24.73 -34.12
CA LEU A 342 -49.12 24.41 -32.88
C LEU A 342 -48.49 23.02 -32.99
N GLU A 343 -47.20 22.96 -33.21
CA GLU A 343 -46.46 21.69 -33.32
C GLU A 343 -45.24 21.66 -32.40
N PRO A 344 -44.93 20.52 -31.81
CA PRO A 344 -43.67 20.36 -31.08
C PRO A 344 -42.48 20.40 -32.04
N ILE A 345 -41.40 21.05 -31.63
CA ILE A 345 -40.12 20.97 -32.32
C ILE A 345 -39.46 19.64 -31.92
N VAL A 346 -39.64 18.61 -32.75
CA VAL A 346 -39.08 17.27 -32.48
C VAL A 346 -37.61 17.24 -32.90
N ASN A 347 -36.71 17.00 -31.94
CA ASN A 347 -35.33 16.66 -32.24
C ASN A 347 -35.25 15.17 -32.60
N GLN A 348 -34.78 14.87 -33.81
CA GLN A 348 -34.50 13.49 -34.24
C GLN A 348 -33.14 13.05 -33.66
N THR A 349 -33.08 12.80 -32.35
CA THR A 349 -31.88 12.27 -31.71
C THR A 349 -31.86 10.75 -31.88
N ASN A 350 -30.73 10.21 -32.37
CA ASN A 350 -30.57 8.77 -32.50
C ASN A 350 -30.07 8.19 -31.14
N TRP A 351 -30.99 7.88 -30.24
CA TRP A 351 -30.74 7.38 -28.91
C TRP A 351 -29.88 6.11 -28.87
N ASN A 352 -29.99 5.24 -29.88
CA ASN A 352 -29.22 4.00 -29.91
C ASN A 352 -27.72 4.27 -30.16
N ALA A 353 -27.40 5.22 -31.06
CA ALA A 353 -26.02 5.62 -31.33
C ALA A 353 -25.39 6.29 -30.10
N ASP A 354 -26.15 7.17 -29.43
CA ASP A 354 -25.68 7.82 -28.20
C ASP A 354 -25.40 6.82 -27.06
N GLN A 355 -26.29 5.82 -26.88
CA GLN A 355 -26.10 4.77 -25.88
C GLN A 355 -24.86 3.90 -26.18
N LEU A 356 -24.63 3.55 -27.45
CA LEU A 356 -23.46 2.77 -27.87
C LEU A 356 -22.16 3.56 -27.61
N MET A 357 -22.12 4.84 -27.94
CA MET A 357 -20.97 5.70 -27.68
C MET A 357 -20.68 5.84 -26.18
N LEU A 358 -21.72 6.08 -25.37
CA LEU A 358 -21.56 6.16 -23.92
C LEU A 358 -21.07 4.83 -23.32
N ALA A 359 -21.56 3.70 -23.83
CA ALA A 359 -21.14 2.38 -23.39
C ALA A 359 -19.67 2.11 -23.72
N ASP A 360 -19.19 2.51 -24.91
CA ASP A 360 -17.80 2.36 -25.33
C ASP A 360 -16.86 3.20 -24.45
N VAL A 361 -17.18 4.48 -24.21
CA VAL A 361 -16.36 5.35 -23.35
C VAL A 361 -16.36 4.84 -21.90
N ARG A 362 -17.48 4.32 -21.38
CA ARG A 362 -17.52 3.66 -20.05
C ARG A 362 -16.63 2.43 -20.03
N GLY A 363 -16.64 1.62 -21.10
CA GLY A 363 -15.77 0.48 -21.27
C GLY A 363 -14.29 0.88 -21.27
N SER A 364 -13.93 1.99 -21.93
CA SER A 364 -12.58 2.56 -21.92
C SER A 364 -12.17 2.96 -20.50
N VAL A 365 -12.99 3.71 -19.78
CA VAL A 365 -12.73 4.11 -18.39
C VAL A 365 -12.54 2.88 -17.50
N ARG A 366 -13.42 1.86 -17.58
CA ARG A 366 -13.29 0.63 -16.79
C ARG A 366 -12.00 -0.11 -17.06
N ARG A 367 -11.57 -0.21 -18.32
CA ARG A 367 -10.30 -0.85 -18.72
C ARG A 367 -9.09 -0.12 -18.17
N ILE A 368 -9.06 1.22 -18.17
CA ILE A 368 -7.96 2.02 -17.62
C ILE A 368 -7.79 1.79 -16.11
N PHE A 369 -8.88 1.62 -15.37
CA PHE A 369 -8.88 1.31 -13.95
C PHE A 369 -8.86 -0.19 -13.64
N PHE A 370 -8.76 -1.07 -14.63
CA PHE A 370 -8.82 -2.53 -14.47
C PHE A 370 -10.10 -3.04 -13.76
N SER A 371 -11.14 -2.20 -13.65
CA SER A 371 -12.33 -2.57 -12.90
C SER A 371 -13.15 -3.69 -13.56
N ASP A 372 -13.06 -3.82 -14.89
CA ASP A 372 -13.63 -4.93 -15.66
C ASP A 372 -13.04 -6.31 -15.31
N GLN A 373 -11.79 -6.32 -14.82
CA GLN A 373 -11.08 -7.54 -14.39
C GLN A 373 -11.28 -7.82 -12.90
N LEU A 374 -11.52 -6.78 -12.11
CA LEU A 374 -11.66 -6.85 -10.65
C LEU A 374 -13.10 -7.10 -10.19
N GLU A 375 -14.09 -6.66 -10.97
CA GLU A 375 -15.50 -6.97 -10.71
C GLU A 375 -15.80 -8.42 -11.12
N LEU A 376 -16.42 -9.16 -10.19
CA LEU A 376 -17.03 -10.45 -10.52
C LEU A 376 -18.27 -10.15 -11.37
N ASN A 377 -18.17 -10.36 -12.69
CA ASN A 377 -19.33 -10.24 -13.55
C ASN A 377 -20.40 -11.27 -13.13
N GLU A 378 -21.67 -10.85 -13.11
CA GLU A 378 -22.87 -11.71 -13.01
C GLU A 378 -23.02 -12.59 -14.29
N GLY A 379 -21.99 -13.37 -14.58
CA GLY A 379 -21.94 -14.29 -15.71
C GLY A 379 -22.06 -15.75 -15.26
N PRO A 380 -22.10 -16.72 -16.19
CA PRO A 380 -22.09 -18.14 -15.84
C PRO A 380 -20.88 -18.41 -14.93
N GLN A 381 -21.10 -19.28 -13.93
CA GLN A 381 -20.17 -19.56 -12.83
C GLN A 381 -18.71 -19.66 -13.32
N MET A 382 -17.89 -18.69 -12.93
CA MET A 382 -16.46 -18.73 -13.21
C MET A 382 -15.81 -19.88 -12.44
N THR A 383 -14.94 -20.61 -13.11
CA THR A 383 -14.14 -21.63 -12.45
C THR A 383 -13.08 -20.98 -11.56
N ALA A 384 -12.68 -21.62 -10.47
CA ALA A 384 -11.61 -21.15 -9.60
C ALA A 384 -10.31 -20.84 -10.38
N THR A 385 -10.03 -21.61 -11.42
CA THR A 385 -8.89 -21.44 -12.33
C THR A 385 -8.99 -20.12 -13.12
N GLU A 386 -10.17 -19.73 -13.57
CA GLU A 386 -10.38 -18.48 -14.33
C GLU A 386 -10.16 -17.25 -13.45
N VAL A 387 -10.60 -17.27 -12.21
CA VAL A 387 -10.35 -16.23 -11.21
C VAL A 387 -8.83 -16.08 -10.95
N GLN A 388 -8.12 -17.21 -10.83
CA GLN A 388 -6.67 -17.22 -10.62
C GLN A 388 -5.94 -16.62 -11.83
N VAL A 389 -6.28 -17.00 -13.05
CA VAL A 389 -5.66 -16.48 -14.29
C VAL A 389 -5.88 -14.96 -14.42
N ARG A 390 -7.07 -14.45 -14.10
CA ARG A 390 -7.35 -13.00 -14.12
C ARG A 390 -6.50 -12.26 -13.10
N TYR A 391 -6.36 -12.82 -11.92
CA TYR A 391 -5.52 -12.25 -10.87
C TYR A 391 -4.04 -12.21 -11.29
N GLU A 392 -3.51 -13.26 -11.90
CA GLU A 392 -2.15 -13.30 -12.44
C GLU A 392 -1.93 -12.28 -13.57
N LEU A 393 -2.91 -12.13 -14.48
CA LEU A 393 -2.84 -11.11 -15.53
C LEU A 393 -2.79 -9.69 -14.95
N MET A 394 -3.62 -9.39 -13.96
CA MET A 394 -3.58 -8.11 -13.25
C MET A 394 -2.22 -7.86 -12.61
N GLN A 395 -1.62 -8.89 -11.99
CA GLN A 395 -0.29 -8.81 -11.39
C GLN A 395 0.80 -8.44 -12.42
N ARG A 396 0.76 -9.05 -13.59
CA ARG A 396 1.73 -8.76 -14.66
C ARG A 396 1.58 -7.32 -15.16
N LEU A 397 0.35 -6.84 -15.29
CA LEU A 397 0.08 -5.47 -15.73
C LEU A 397 0.51 -4.42 -14.69
N LEU A 398 0.31 -4.70 -13.41
CA LEU A 398 0.67 -3.80 -12.31
C LEU A 398 2.12 -3.99 -11.81
N GLY A 399 2.86 -4.99 -12.30
CA GLY A 399 4.20 -5.35 -11.81
C GLY A 399 5.16 -4.17 -11.61
N PRO A 400 5.39 -3.30 -12.60
CA PRO A 400 6.27 -2.14 -12.46
C PRO A 400 5.80 -1.15 -11.40
N THR A 401 4.47 -0.94 -11.29
CA THR A 401 3.87 -0.07 -10.27
C THR A 401 4.00 -0.67 -8.88
N LEU A 402 3.82 -1.98 -8.74
CA LEU A 402 3.96 -2.70 -7.48
C LEU A 402 5.39 -2.61 -6.94
N GLY A 403 6.40 -2.81 -7.76
CA GLY A 403 7.80 -2.65 -7.35
C GLY A 403 8.11 -1.25 -6.82
N ARG A 404 7.53 -0.22 -7.45
CA ARG A 404 7.65 1.16 -6.96
C ARG A 404 6.91 1.39 -5.65
N LEU A 405 5.69 0.86 -5.52
CA LEU A 405 4.93 0.94 -4.27
C LEU A 405 5.65 0.22 -3.11
N GLN A 406 6.31 -0.89 -3.39
CA GLN A 406 7.14 -1.56 -2.40
C GLN A 406 8.28 -0.64 -1.95
N SER A 407 9.03 -0.05 -2.86
CA SER A 407 10.21 0.76 -2.56
C SER A 407 9.89 2.15 -1.97
N GLU A 408 8.84 2.84 -2.45
CA GLU A 408 8.52 4.22 -2.04
C GLU A 408 7.49 4.29 -0.89
N PHE A 409 6.74 3.20 -0.63
CA PHE A 409 5.65 3.20 0.34
C PHE A 409 5.80 2.13 1.40
N LEU A 410 5.77 0.85 1.01
CA LEU A 410 5.67 -0.25 1.96
C LEU A 410 6.97 -0.46 2.75
N ASN A 411 8.14 -0.48 2.08
CA ASN A 411 9.43 -0.64 2.74
C ASN A 411 9.67 0.47 3.78
N PRO A 412 9.55 1.77 3.44
CA PRO A 412 9.77 2.84 4.41
C PRO A 412 8.81 2.79 5.61
N ILE A 413 7.56 2.30 5.42
CA ILE A 413 6.61 2.13 6.53
C ILE A 413 7.11 1.05 7.49
N VAL A 414 7.46 -0.13 6.97
CA VAL A 414 7.88 -1.27 7.80
C VAL A 414 9.22 -0.98 8.47
N GLU A 415 10.20 -0.45 7.75
CA GLU A 415 11.52 -0.05 8.29
C GLU A 415 11.35 0.96 9.42
N ARG A 416 10.59 2.04 9.18
CA ARG A 416 10.35 3.05 10.20
C ARG A 416 9.62 2.49 11.41
N ALA A 417 8.63 1.60 11.22
CA ALA A 417 7.93 0.95 12.31
C ALA A 417 8.89 0.09 13.14
N PHE A 418 9.70 -0.75 12.49
CA PHE A 418 10.68 -1.60 13.15
C PHE A 418 11.68 -0.79 13.97
N TYR A 419 12.39 0.18 13.36
CA TYR A 419 13.39 0.97 14.06
C TYR A 419 12.80 1.85 15.17
N SER A 420 11.56 2.33 15.00
CA SER A 420 10.87 3.11 16.03
C SER A 420 10.50 2.26 17.23
N MET A 421 10.01 1.03 17.02
CA MET A 421 9.71 0.08 18.10
C MET A 421 10.99 -0.42 18.77
N LEU A 422 12.07 -0.64 17.99
CA LEU A 422 13.38 -1.05 18.52
C LEU A 422 13.94 0.05 19.44
N ARG A 423 13.96 1.31 19.02
CA ARG A 423 14.40 2.45 19.83
C ARG A 423 13.52 2.70 21.06
N GLY A 424 12.23 2.37 20.95
CA GLY A 424 11.26 2.47 22.05
C GLY A 424 11.19 1.27 22.98
N ASN A 425 12.10 0.27 22.82
CA ASN A 425 12.10 -0.99 23.58
C ASN A 425 10.74 -1.72 23.57
N ALA A 426 10.00 -1.61 22.46
CA ALA A 426 8.69 -2.24 22.28
C ALA A 426 8.77 -3.61 21.57
N LEU A 427 9.96 -4.02 21.13
CA LEU A 427 10.24 -5.32 20.51
C LEU A 427 10.78 -6.30 21.56
N PRO A 428 10.69 -7.62 21.30
CA PRO A 428 11.34 -8.62 22.12
C PRO A 428 12.86 -8.39 22.23
N PRO A 429 13.50 -8.80 23.33
CA PRO A 429 14.95 -8.64 23.50
C PRO A 429 15.70 -9.32 22.37
N MET A 430 16.71 -8.62 21.84
CA MET A 430 17.52 -9.10 20.72
C MET A 430 18.43 -10.26 21.19
N PRO A 431 18.48 -11.38 20.46
CA PRO A 431 19.38 -12.49 20.74
C PRO A 431 20.85 -12.04 20.75
N GLU A 432 21.70 -12.70 21.60
CA GLU A 432 23.11 -12.36 21.73
C GLU A 432 23.87 -12.46 20.39
N VAL A 433 23.50 -13.42 19.55
CA VAL A 433 24.10 -13.63 18.23
C VAL A 433 23.95 -12.37 17.36
N LEU A 434 22.81 -11.69 17.41
CA LEU A 434 22.53 -10.49 16.61
C LEU A 434 23.17 -9.22 17.21
N GLN A 435 23.41 -9.18 18.52
CA GLN A 435 24.08 -8.04 19.17
C GLN A 435 25.54 -7.91 18.74
N GLN A 436 26.20 -9.02 18.38
CA GLN A 436 27.60 -9.05 17.99
C GLN A 436 27.84 -8.79 16.51
N ILE A 437 26.92 -9.24 15.65
CA ILE A 437 27.12 -9.23 14.18
C ILE A 437 26.50 -7.97 13.58
N GLY A 438 25.37 -7.50 14.13
CA GLY A 438 24.54 -6.48 13.46
C GLY A 438 24.07 -7.02 12.09
N GLY A 439 22.90 -6.79 11.65
CA GLY A 439 22.44 -7.26 10.34
C GLY A 439 21.55 -6.22 9.68
N ASP A 440 21.76 -5.99 8.39
CA ASP A 440 20.84 -5.20 7.59
C ASP A 440 19.53 -5.97 7.41
N LEU A 441 18.43 -5.28 7.65
CA LEU A 441 17.10 -5.83 7.45
C LEU A 441 16.68 -5.75 5.99
N ASP A 442 16.00 -6.80 5.54
CA ASP A 442 15.27 -6.84 4.29
C ASP A 442 13.80 -7.17 4.56
N ILE A 443 12.91 -6.68 3.71
CA ILE A 443 11.47 -6.85 3.88
C ILE A 443 10.97 -7.83 2.84
N GLU A 444 10.42 -8.93 3.31
CA GLU A 444 9.80 -9.94 2.47
C GLU A 444 8.28 -9.78 2.47
N TYR A 445 7.68 -9.66 1.28
CA TYR A 445 6.22 -9.56 1.16
C TYR A 445 5.60 -10.96 1.16
N VAL A 446 4.66 -11.19 2.09
CA VAL A 446 3.93 -12.45 2.26
C VAL A 446 2.43 -12.33 2.00
N GLY A 447 2.01 -11.20 1.41
CA GLY A 447 0.62 -10.96 1.04
C GLY A 447 0.09 -11.92 -0.04
N PRO A 448 -1.22 -11.89 -0.37
CA PRO A 448 -1.82 -12.76 -1.38
C PRO A 448 -1.10 -12.72 -2.73
N LEU A 449 -0.63 -11.52 -3.11
CA LEU A 449 0.13 -11.28 -4.33
C LEU A 449 1.49 -12.01 -4.32
N ALA A 450 2.26 -11.87 -3.23
CA ALA A 450 3.54 -12.53 -3.10
C ALA A 450 3.40 -14.05 -2.96
N ARG A 451 2.31 -14.51 -2.31
CA ARG A 451 2.02 -15.95 -2.19
C ARG A 451 1.75 -16.60 -3.53
N SER A 452 1.02 -15.95 -4.44
CA SER A 452 0.75 -16.55 -5.76
C SER A 452 2.04 -16.70 -6.58
N GLN A 453 2.97 -15.72 -6.52
CA GLN A 453 4.28 -15.84 -7.16
C GLN A 453 5.10 -16.99 -6.57
N LYS A 454 5.08 -17.16 -5.24
CA LYS A 454 5.75 -18.28 -4.55
C LYS A 454 5.10 -19.63 -4.82
N MET A 455 3.79 -19.69 -5.04
CA MET A 455 3.09 -20.91 -5.41
C MET A 455 3.55 -21.48 -6.76
N ASP A 456 3.89 -20.62 -7.73
CA ASP A 456 4.47 -21.06 -8.99
C ASP A 456 5.84 -21.72 -8.79
N GLU A 457 6.67 -21.17 -7.89
CA GLU A 457 7.95 -21.78 -7.52
C GLU A 457 7.73 -23.15 -6.83
N VAL A 458 6.80 -23.23 -5.87
CA VAL A 458 6.45 -24.50 -5.19
C VAL A 458 5.96 -25.52 -6.19
N THR A 459 5.06 -25.13 -7.10
CA THR A 459 4.55 -26.02 -8.14
C THR A 459 5.67 -26.51 -9.07
N SER A 460 6.61 -25.66 -9.39
CA SER A 460 7.80 -26.01 -10.20
C SER A 460 8.71 -27.00 -9.48
N ILE A 461 8.96 -26.78 -8.17
CA ILE A 461 9.74 -27.70 -7.32
C ILE A 461 9.02 -29.05 -7.21
N GLN A 462 7.70 -29.05 -6.96
CA GLN A 462 6.91 -30.28 -6.87
C GLN A 462 6.95 -31.07 -8.18
N ARG A 463 6.74 -30.42 -9.32
CA ARG A 463 6.84 -31.06 -10.64
C ARG A 463 8.24 -31.63 -10.91
N ALA A 464 9.30 -30.93 -10.50
CA ALA A 464 10.65 -31.42 -10.62
C ALA A 464 10.87 -32.69 -9.76
N ILE A 465 10.41 -32.66 -8.50
CA ILE A 465 10.49 -33.82 -7.60
C ILE A 465 9.68 -34.99 -8.16
N ASP A 466 8.43 -34.76 -8.62
CA ASP A 466 7.60 -35.78 -9.21
C ASP A 466 8.26 -36.41 -10.44
N GLY A 467 8.89 -35.61 -11.31
CA GLY A 467 9.66 -36.09 -12.45
C GLY A 467 10.85 -36.96 -12.04
N ILE A 468 11.58 -36.54 -11.00
CA ILE A 468 12.73 -37.29 -10.46
C ILE A 468 12.26 -38.62 -9.82
N MET A 469 11.14 -38.61 -9.08
CA MET A 469 10.55 -39.83 -8.50
C MET A 469 10.11 -40.84 -9.57
N GLN A 470 9.59 -40.38 -10.71
CA GLN A 470 9.28 -41.26 -11.84
C GLN A 470 10.54 -41.89 -12.44
N LEU A 471 11.64 -41.14 -12.58
CA LEU A 471 12.92 -41.67 -13.05
C LEU A 471 13.55 -42.63 -12.04
N ALA A 472 13.38 -42.37 -10.74
CA ALA A 472 13.87 -43.23 -9.67
C ALA A 472 13.22 -44.63 -9.64
N GLN A 473 12.03 -44.82 -10.23
CA GLN A 473 11.44 -46.13 -10.43
C GLN A 473 12.25 -47.01 -11.38
N VAL A 474 13.02 -46.40 -12.31
CA VAL A 474 13.86 -47.08 -13.26
C VAL A 474 15.30 -47.20 -12.72
N ASN A 475 15.81 -46.16 -12.11
CA ASN A 475 17.14 -46.12 -11.46
C ASN A 475 17.07 -45.39 -10.11
N PRO A 476 17.14 -46.12 -8.98
CA PRO A 476 17.08 -45.50 -7.64
C PRO A 476 18.17 -44.50 -7.32
N GLU A 477 19.35 -44.57 -7.97
CA GLU A 477 20.47 -43.63 -7.75
C GLU A 477 20.15 -42.17 -8.13
N VAL A 478 19.09 -41.96 -8.92
CA VAL A 478 18.62 -40.62 -9.31
C VAL A 478 18.10 -39.83 -8.11
N LEU A 479 17.71 -40.50 -7.01
CA LEU A 479 17.30 -39.81 -5.78
C LEU A 479 18.43 -39.05 -5.08
N ASP A 480 19.66 -39.43 -5.30
CA ASP A 480 20.85 -38.80 -4.70
C ASP A 480 21.05 -37.36 -5.24
N ILE A 481 20.42 -37.02 -6.36
CA ILE A 481 20.46 -35.66 -6.94
C ILE A 481 19.66 -34.66 -6.10
N VAL A 482 18.65 -35.12 -5.33
CA VAL A 482 17.73 -34.23 -4.63
C VAL A 482 18.01 -34.22 -3.13
N ASP A 483 18.37 -33.05 -2.62
CA ASP A 483 18.35 -32.81 -1.18
C ASP A 483 16.90 -32.62 -0.71
N VAL A 484 16.29 -33.72 -0.24
CA VAL A 484 14.88 -33.76 0.21
C VAL A 484 14.66 -32.84 1.42
N ASP A 485 15.67 -32.68 2.29
CA ASP A 485 15.56 -31.79 3.45
C ASP A 485 15.54 -30.33 3.05
N LYS A 486 16.41 -29.96 2.14
CA LYS A 486 16.46 -28.60 1.59
C LYS A 486 15.20 -28.29 0.78
N ALA A 487 14.74 -29.25 -0.03
CA ALA A 487 13.49 -29.10 -0.79
C ALA A 487 12.27 -28.94 0.13
N GLY A 488 12.14 -29.77 1.17
CA GLY A 488 11.06 -29.70 2.16
C GLY A 488 11.07 -28.37 2.93
N ARG A 489 12.23 -27.88 3.34
CA ARG A 489 12.39 -26.58 4.01
C ARG A 489 12.03 -25.43 3.07
N THR A 490 12.51 -25.47 1.83
CA THR A 490 12.22 -24.44 0.81
C THR A 490 10.73 -24.37 0.50
N ILE A 491 10.07 -25.53 0.31
CA ILE A 491 8.62 -25.58 0.09
C ILE A 491 7.86 -24.99 1.29
N SER A 492 8.23 -25.36 2.52
CA SER A 492 7.60 -24.84 3.74
C SER A 492 7.78 -23.32 3.89
N ASP A 493 8.96 -22.79 3.63
CA ASP A 493 9.24 -21.36 3.65
C ASP A 493 8.44 -20.60 2.58
N ARG A 494 8.36 -21.16 1.35
CA ARG A 494 7.61 -20.54 0.26
C ARG A 494 6.10 -20.56 0.49
N LEU A 495 5.58 -21.58 1.16
CA LEU A 495 4.18 -21.66 1.59
C LEU A 495 3.87 -20.78 2.80
N GLY A 496 4.89 -20.24 3.47
CA GLY A 496 4.74 -19.40 4.66
C GLY A 496 4.37 -20.18 5.92
N ALA A 497 4.86 -21.43 6.03
CA ALA A 497 4.69 -22.21 7.25
C ALA A 497 5.43 -21.54 8.42
N PRO A 498 4.81 -21.44 9.63
CA PRO A 498 5.46 -20.87 10.79
C PRO A 498 6.78 -21.58 11.11
N ALA A 499 7.81 -20.80 11.49
CA ALA A 499 9.14 -21.33 11.75
C ALA A 499 9.17 -22.33 12.92
N ASP A 500 8.26 -22.22 13.88
CA ASP A 500 8.11 -23.11 15.01
C ASP A 500 7.64 -24.53 14.65
N MET A 501 7.01 -24.70 13.47
CA MET A 501 6.62 -26.02 12.97
C MET A 501 7.82 -26.85 12.47
N LEU A 502 8.93 -26.22 12.12
CA LEU A 502 10.09 -26.88 11.56
C LEU A 502 11.16 -27.11 12.65
N ARG A 503 11.62 -28.36 12.75
CA ARG A 503 12.73 -28.69 13.65
C ARG A 503 14.05 -28.18 13.09
N GLY A 504 14.95 -27.73 13.97
CA GLY A 504 16.31 -27.34 13.60
C GLY A 504 17.10 -28.49 12.96
N ALA A 505 18.12 -28.17 12.17
CA ALA A 505 18.95 -29.20 11.50
C ALA A 505 19.62 -30.15 12.51
N GLU A 506 20.09 -29.62 13.65
CA GLU A 506 20.67 -30.42 14.73
C GLU A 506 19.68 -31.41 15.34
N GLN A 507 18.46 -30.95 15.64
CA GLN A 507 17.41 -31.81 16.22
C GLN A 507 16.97 -32.93 15.26
N VAL A 508 16.96 -32.65 13.95
CA VAL A 508 16.68 -33.66 12.92
C VAL A 508 17.82 -34.68 12.86
N GLY A 509 19.09 -34.21 12.96
CA GLY A 509 20.27 -35.06 13.02
C GLY A 509 20.26 -36.02 14.22
N GLU A 510 19.97 -35.52 15.42
CA GLU A 510 19.84 -36.33 16.63
C GLU A 510 18.75 -37.38 16.54
N LEU A 511 17.57 -37.00 16.01
CA LEU A 511 16.47 -37.93 15.81
C LEU A 511 16.79 -39.02 14.77
N ARG A 512 17.54 -38.69 13.73
CA ARG A 512 17.99 -39.68 12.73
C ARG A 512 19.02 -40.64 13.34
N GLN A 513 19.98 -40.14 14.11
CA GLN A 513 20.95 -40.97 14.78
C GLN A 513 20.28 -41.92 15.79
N SER A 514 19.32 -41.42 16.56
CA SER A 514 18.59 -42.26 17.52
C SER A 514 17.77 -43.36 16.84
N ARG A 515 17.12 -43.06 15.69
CA ARG A 515 16.41 -44.05 14.89
C ARG A 515 17.34 -45.08 14.27
N GLN A 516 18.49 -44.65 13.78
CA GLN A 516 19.50 -45.54 13.20
C GLN A 516 20.06 -46.51 14.22
N GLN A 517 20.33 -46.04 15.44
CA GLN A 517 20.75 -46.86 16.57
C GLN A 517 19.66 -47.87 16.97
N GLN A 518 18.39 -47.45 17.01
CA GLN A 518 17.28 -48.35 17.30
C GLN A 518 17.11 -49.43 16.23
N GLN A 519 17.24 -49.06 14.93
CA GLN A 519 17.16 -50.00 13.84
C GLN A 519 18.32 -51.00 13.84
N GLN A 520 19.54 -50.56 14.15
CA GLN A 520 20.70 -51.45 14.30
C GLN A 520 20.51 -52.41 15.46
N ALA A 521 20.07 -51.92 16.62
CA ALA A 521 19.79 -52.76 17.78
C ALA A 521 18.68 -53.80 17.50
N GLN A 522 17.68 -53.40 16.72
CA GLN A 522 16.57 -54.32 16.31
C GLN A 522 17.05 -55.36 15.30
N ALA A 523 17.87 -54.95 14.32
CA ALA A 523 18.48 -55.87 13.37
C ALA A 523 19.43 -56.89 14.04
N GLU A 524 20.21 -56.45 15.04
CA GLU A 524 21.07 -57.33 15.86
C GLU A 524 20.25 -58.33 16.68
N MET A 525 19.12 -57.90 17.26
CA MET A 525 18.21 -58.79 17.97
C MET A 525 17.55 -59.83 17.04
N ASP A 526 17.13 -59.40 15.85
CA ASP A 526 16.52 -60.28 14.84
C ASP A 526 17.54 -61.30 14.29
N GLN A 527 18.80 -60.89 14.07
CA GLN A 527 19.90 -61.80 13.70
C GLN A 527 20.21 -62.80 14.84
N GLY A 528 20.30 -62.33 16.09
CA GLY A 528 20.49 -63.21 17.25
C GLY A 528 19.35 -64.24 17.43
N GLN A 529 18.10 -63.87 17.16
CA GLN A 529 16.96 -64.77 17.18
C GLN A 529 17.03 -65.82 16.02
N GLN A 530 17.44 -65.40 14.82
CA GLN A 530 17.65 -66.31 13.69
C GLN A 530 18.80 -67.31 13.93
N GLU A 531 19.92 -66.86 14.56
CA GLU A 531 21.02 -67.74 14.93
C GLU A 531 20.60 -68.76 16.00
N ILE A 532 19.83 -68.32 17.01
CA ILE A 532 19.30 -69.24 18.04
C ILE A 532 18.31 -70.25 17.43
N ALA A 533 17.43 -69.81 16.55
CA ALA A 533 16.51 -70.69 15.86
C ALA A 533 17.24 -71.68 14.92
N GLY A 534 18.28 -71.22 14.23
CA GLY A 534 19.17 -72.07 13.44
C GLY A 534 19.92 -73.10 14.28
N ALA A 535 20.48 -72.69 15.45
CA ALA A 535 21.14 -73.60 16.36
C ALA A 535 20.18 -74.64 16.98
N GLN A 536 18.94 -74.26 17.27
CA GLN A 536 17.90 -75.20 17.73
C GLN A 536 17.51 -76.23 16.64
N GLN A 537 17.39 -75.79 15.39
CA GLN A 537 17.14 -76.72 14.27
C GLN A 537 18.29 -77.70 14.03
N VAL A 538 19.54 -77.28 14.19
CA VAL A 538 20.71 -78.16 14.09
C VAL A 538 20.73 -79.15 15.26
N ALA A 539 20.42 -78.75 16.49
CA ALA A 539 20.36 -79.57 17.65
C ALA A 539 19.22 -80.62 17.54
N ASP A 540 18.05 -80.22 16.98
CA ASP A 540 16.94 -81.20 16.72
C ASP A 540 17.28 -82.22 15.62
N LEU A 541 18.04 -81.79 14.60
CA LEU A 541 18.52 -82.73 13.54
C LEU A 541 19.57 -83.69 14.11
N GLU A 542 20.47 -83.29 15.01
CA GLU A 542 21.42 -84.18 15.68
C GLU A 542 20.74 -85.14 16.62
N GLN A 543 19.64 -84.76 17.28
CA GLN A 543 18.85 -85.67 18.10
C GLN A 543 18.08 -86.69 17.24
N THR A 544 17.56 -86.30 16.07
CA THR A 544 16.90 -87.22 15.17
C THR A 544 17.86 -88.21 14.47
N VAL A 545 19.10 -87.77 14.21
CA VAL A 545 20.14 -88.67 13.63
C VAL A 545 20.64 -89.70 14.67
N ASN A 546 20.86 -89.25 15.93
CA ASN A 546 21.29 -90.12 17.00
C ASN A 546 20.17 -91.10 17.50
N GLY A 547 18.88 -90.79 17.32
CA GLY A 547 17.75 -91.65 17.64
C GLY A 547 17.47 -92.71 16.62
N SER A 548 18.07 -92.68 15.42
CA SER A 548 17.88 -93.69 14.34
C SER A 548 19.03 -94.70 14.29
N VAL A 549 19.96 -94.72 15.26
CA VAL A 549 21.08 -95.69 15.34
C VAL A 549 20.98 -96.58 16.58
N GLN A 550 19.82 -96.77 17.18
CA GLN A 550 19.56 -97.85 18.15
C GLN A 550 18.57 -98.87 17.61
#